data_759be692833fef7bce5ce2a37ab2cde8
#
_entry.id   759be692833fef7bce5ce2a37ab2cde8
#
_cell.length_a   1.000
_cell.length_b   1.000
_cell.length_c   1.000
_cell.angle_alpha   90.00
_cell.angle_beta   90.00
_cell.angle_gamma   90.00
#
_symmetry.space_group_name_H-M   'P 1'
#
loop_
_entity.id
_entity.type
_entity.pdbx_description
1 polymer ?
#
loop_
_entity_poly.entity_id
_entity_poly.type
_entity_poly.pdbx_seq_one_letter_code
_entity_poly.pdbx_strand_id
1 'polypeptide(L)'
;MKNLYTIGQLAKLAGISTKTLRVYERKGLLIPERNTENSYRVYGEDAVRTLEKIQLMKWLDFSLDQITEFLQLYENVSREKMLLEQKRLLEKKRTQLNTVIAHVDRAVQECKLGEQDSNTFLKSLGSIVRNQRADELVGHLARHSNEPWGWSRYIVDTVGVQPGMRVLDAGAGYGNLWRCNEERLPEGLSVTCVDRRNTHMETFCAFLEEQKAAGKFVNNEFTFVWDDLETMSFEENYDRIFFNHTVSHIADRKALYRKFYEALAETGTLTCTWGGYLFYDNMQPFFREFFGNCPELDAGLKKHKRRTDDWEQELRDVFPVVEKHAYIITLTFATAEEFLDYIVQVCKPVREVLEVRREEFLNFLRSKEELKNEQGVYEVTRDTALLTCKKEK
;
A
#
# COMPACT_ATOMS: atom_id res chain seq x y z
N MET A 1 -30.77 29.90 25.47
CA MET A 1 -29.75 29.42 26.42
C MET A 1 -29.00 28.28 25.75
N LYS A 2 -27.66 28.30 25.71
CA LYS A 2 -26.90 27.16 25.17
C LYS A 2 -27.01 26.00 26.18
N ASN A 3 -27.46 24.84 25.73
CA ASN A 3 -27.47 23.65 26.57
C ASN A 3 -26.01 23.21 26.82
N LEU A 4 -25.59 23.28 28.07
CA LEU A 4 -24.26 22.84 28.49
C LEU A 4 -24.38 21.52 29.29
N TYR A 5 -23.59 20.56 28.95
CA TYR A 5 -23.58 19.23 29.56
C TYR A 5 -22.28 19.03 30.38
N THR A 6 -22.41 18.48 31.56
CA THR A 6 -21.25 17.95 32.29
C THR A 6 -20.74 16.66 31.61
N ILE A 7 -19.51 16.26 31.89
CA ILE A 7 -18.94 14.99 31.34
C ILE A 7 -19.83 13.77 31.66
N GLY A 8 -20.45 13.74 32.84
CA GLY A 8 -21.38 12.66 33.24
C GLY A 8 -22.68 12.66 32.44
N GLN A 9 -23.24 13.84 32.19
CA GLN A 9 -24.46 14.02 31.37
C GLN A 9 -24.19 13.65 29.90
N LEU A 10 -23.06 14.10 29.37
CA LEU A 10 -22.64 13.79 27.99
C LEU A 10 -22.38 12.28 27.84
N ALA A 11 -21.72 11.65 28.81
CA ALA A 11 -21.49 10.21 28.82
C ALA A 11 -22.79 9.40 28.82
N LYS A 12 -23.76 9.83 29.62
CA LYS A 12 -25.09 9.21 29.67
C LYS A 12 -25.87 9.39 28.38
N LEU A 13 -25.83 10.59 27.80
CA LEU A 13 -26.48 10.91 26.52
C LEU A 13 -25.94 10.02 25.39
N ALA A 14 -24.62 9.82 25.35
CA ALA A 14 -23.93 9.08 24.30
C ALA A 14 -23.83 7.57 24.57
N GLY A 15 -24.27 7.07 25.72
CA GLY A 15 -24.18 5.66 26.09
C GLY A 15 -22.76 5.13 26.25
N ILE A 16 -21.78 5.99 26.60
CA ILE A 16 -20.38 5.62 26.77
C ILE A 16 -19.84 6.02 28.15
N SER A 17 -18.66 5.52 28.51
CA SER A 17 -18.05 5.84 29.80
C SER A 17 -17.40 7.24 29.79
N THR A 18 -17.36 7.89 30.98
CA THR A 18 -16.59 9.14 31.14
C THR A 18 -15.09 8.93 30.88
N LYS A 19 -14.59 7.70 31.05
CA LYS A 19 -13.21 7.33 30.71
C LYS A 19 -12.99 7.41 29.19
N THR A 20 -13.94 6.96 28.40
CA THR A 20 -13.93 7.05 26.94
C THR A 20 -13.92 8.51 26.48
N LEU A 21 -14.76 9.36 27.06
CA LEU A 21 -14.75 10.79 26.74
C LEU A 21 -13.41 11.45 27.06
N ARG A 22 -12.75 11.10 28.16
CA ARG A 22 -11.42 11.60 28.51
C ARG A 22 -10.33 11.11 27.52
N VAL A 23 -10.52 9.96 26.88
CA VAL A 23 -9.63 9.51 25.79
C VAL A 23 -9.83 10.39 24.58
N TYR A 24 -11.08 10.74 24.24
CA TYR A 24 -11.38 11.63 23.11
C TYR A 24 -10.84 13.04 23.33
N GLU A 25 -10.94 13.57 24.58
CA GLU A 25 -10.31 14.84 24.94
C GLU A 25 -8.79 14.82 24.73
N ARG A 26 -8.11 13.77 25.24
CA ARG A 26 -6.65 13.65 25.11
C ARG A 26 -6.18 13.54 23.65
N LYS A 27 -7.00 12.98 22.78
CA LYS A 27 -6.76 12.89 21.34
C LYS A 27 -7.18 14.16 20.57
N GLY A 28 -7.69 15.18 21.25
CA GLY A 28 -8.15 16.40 20.61
C GLY A 28 -9.44 16.26 19.81
N LEU A 29 -10.11 15.10 19.89
CA LEU A 29 -11.36 14.81 19.20
C LEU A 29 -12.56 15.53 19.82
N LEU A 30 -12.49 15.84 21.11
CA LEU A 30 -13.54 16.51 21.87
C LEU A 30 -12.90 17.60 22.72
N ILE A 31 -13.33 18.84 22.52
CA ILE A 31 -12.79 20.00 23.22
C ILE A 31 -13.82 20.48 24.25
N PRO A 32 -13.55 20.36 25.56
CA PRO A 32 -14.43 20.89 26.59
C PRO A 32 -14.28 22.41 26.70
N GLU A 33 -15.37 23.08 26.95
CA GLU A 33 -15.39 24.47 27.45
C GLU A 33 -15.21 24.45 28.98
N ARG A 34 -14.76 25.55 29.54
CA ARG A 34 -14.75 25.75 31.01
C ARG A 34 -15.90 26.61 31.45
N ASN A 35 -16.67 26.12 32.39
CA ASN A 35 -17.71 26.92 33.02
C ASN A 35 -17.08 28.10 33.74
N THR A 36 -17.57 29.29 33.48
CA THR A 36 -17.05 30.56 34.02
C THR A 36 -17.18 30.70 35.54
N GLU A 37 -18.14 30.02 36.15
CA GLU A 37 -18.44 30.16 37.58
C GLU A 37 -17.64 29.19 38.46
N ASN A 38 -17.32 27.96 37.95
CA ASN A 38 -16.74 26.93 38.79
C ASN A 38 -15.56 26.17 38.14
N SER A 39 -15.12 26.63 36.96
CA SER A 39 -14.01 26.02 36.18
C SER A 39 -14.18 24.54 35.79
N TYR A 40 -15.35 23.94 36.01
CA TYR A 40 -15.60 22.55 35.57
C TYR A 40 -15.73 22.48 34.05
N ARG A 41 -15.38 21.31 33.53
CA ARG A 41 -15.55 20.98 32.09
C ARG A 41 -17.01 20.89 31.71
N VAL A 42 -17.41 21.62 30.70
CA VAL A 42 -18.75 21.60 30.11
C VAL A 42 -18.65 21.42 28.61
N TYR A 43 -19.67 20.88 28.01
CA TYR A 43 -19.73 20.55 26.59
C TYR A 43 -21.00 21.16 25.99
N GLY A 44 -20.83 21.94 24.94
CA GLY A 44 -21.93 22.51 24.19
C GLY A 44 -22.51 21.53 23.15
N GLU A 45 -23.52 22.03 22.41
CA GLU A 45 -24.17 21.25 21.34
C GLU A 45 -23.21 20.83 20.23
N ASP A 46 -22.14 21.60 19.98
CA ASP A 46 -21.11 21.23 18.99
C ASP A 46 -20.33 20.02 19.43
N ALA A 47 -20.04 19.91 20.73
CA ALA A 47 -19.40 18.71 21.28
C ALA A 47 -20.30 17.47 21.17
N VAL A 48 -21.63 17.63 21.33
CA VAL A 48 -22.60 16.54 21.12
C VAL A 48 -22.57 16.08 19.67
N ARG A 49 -22.64 17.00 18.71
CA ARG A 49 -22.57 16.69 17.26
C ARG A 49 -21.25 16.01 16.86
N THR A 50 -20.16 16.48 17.44
CA THR A 50 -18.85 15.86 17.21
C THR A 50 -18.82 14.43 17.77
N LEU A 51 -19.38 14.23 18.94
CA LEU A 51 -19.46 12.91 19.57
C LEU A 51 -20.32 11.93 18.77
N GLU A 52 -21.44 12.36 18.22
CA GLU A 52 -22.28 11.56 17.32
C GLU A 52 -21.49 11.09 16.08
N LYS A 53 -20.70 12.02 15.48
CA LYS A 53 -19.82 11.67 14.35
C LYS A 53 -18.75 10.63 14.77
N ILE A 54 -18.11 10.84 15.91
CA ILE A 54 -17.11 9.89 16.45
C ILE A 54 -17.75 8.53 16.65
N GLN A 55 -18.94 8.45 17.25
CA GLN A 55 -19.64 7.19 17.48
C GLN A 55 -20.02 6.49 16.20
N LEU A 56 -20.53 7.22 15.20
CA LEU A 56 -20.83 6.65 13.88
C LEU A 56 -19.57 6.07 13.23
N MET A 57 -18.44 6.80 13.26
CA MET A 57 -17.20 6.30 12.70
C MET A 57 -16.64 5.12 13.51
N LYS A 58 -16.78 5.13 14.82
CA LYS A 58 -16.43 3.97 15.67
C LYS A 58 -17.29 2.75 15.38
N TRP A 59 -18.59 2.94 15.15
CA TRP A 59 -19.48 1.85 14.72
C TRP A 59 -19.07 1.27 13.37
N LEU A 60 -18.53 2.11 12.49
CA LEU A 60 -17.93 1.70 11.22
C LEU A 60 -16.49 1.17 11.38
N ASP A 61 -16.04 0.98 12.63
CA ASP A 61 -14.75 0.39 13.04
C ASP A 61 -13.51 1.21 12.61
N PHE A 62 -13.66 2.54 12.45
CA PHE A 62 -12.52 3.43 12.26
C PHE A 62 -11.68 3.53 13.56
N SER A 63 -10.36 3.59 13.42
CA SER A 63 -9.47 3.92 14.53
C SER A 63 -9.67 5.36 14.99
N LEU A 64 -9.28 5.69 16.23
CA LEU A 64 -9.36 7.07 16.71
C LEU A 64 -8.47 8.02 15.90
N ASP A 65 -7.34 7.54 15.37
CA ASP A 65 -6.42 8.34 14.58
C ASP A 65 -7.03 8.68 13.21
N GLN A 66 -7.68 7.71 12.56
CA GLN A 66 -8.45 7.96 11.33
C GLN A 66 -9.60 8.95 11.56
N ILE A 67 -10.25 8.88 12.72
CA ILE A 67 -11.30 9.83 13.08
C ILE A 67 -10.73 11.23 13.31
N THR A 68 -9.55 11.32 13.94
CA THR A 68 -8.89 12.62 14.16
C THR A 68 -8.49 13.26 12.83
N GLU A 69 -7.82 12.50 11.97
CA GLU A 69 -7.46 12.95 10.62
C GLU A 69 -8.69 13.43 9.84
N PHE A 70 -9.76 12.64 9.87
CA PHE A 70 -11.02 12.99 9.21
C PHE A 70 -11.60 14.31 9.74
N LEU A 71 -11.68 14.49 11.05
CA LEU A 71 -12.28 15.71 11.63
C LEU A 71 -11.42 16.96 11.40
N GLN A 72 -10.08 16.82 11.37
CA GLN A 72 -9.15 17.92 11.12
C GLN A 72 -9.13 18.37 9.65
N LEU A 73 -9.17 17.43 8.71
CA LEU A 73 -9.18 17.74 7.28
C LEU A 73 -10.44 18.50 6.83
N TYR A 74 -11.53 18.45 7.61
CA TYR A 74 -12.84 18.90 7.16
C TYR A 74 -13.42 20.11 7.89
N GLU A 75 -12.65 20.82 8.70
CA GLU A 75 -13.13 22.06 9.34
C GLU A 75 -13.56 23.16 8.32
N ASN A 76 -13.05 23.11 7.07
CA ASN A 76 -13.28 24.12 6.04
C ASN A 76 -13.80 23.56 4.69
N VAL A 77 -14.32 22.34 4.65
CA VAL A 77 -14.74 21.67 3.40
C VAL A 77 -16.27 21.58 3.31
N SER A 78 -16.82 21.66 2.08
CA SER A 78 -18.26 21.54 1.86
C SER A 78 -18.80 20.18 2.33
N ARG A 79 -20.05 20.18 2.84
CA ARG A 79 -20.76 18.99 3.32
C ARG A 79 -20.78 17.85 2.27
N GLU A 80 -20.88 18.20 0.99
CA GLU A 80 -20.87 17.26 -0.12
C GLU A 80 -19.53 16.50 -0.23
N LYS A 81 -18.40 17.22 -0.17
CA LYS A 81 -17.07 16.61 -0.19
C LYS A 81 -16.86 15.69 1.01
N MET A 82 -17.36 16.07 2.19
CA MET A 82 -17.34 15.21 3.37
C MET A 82 -18.08 13.89 3.15
N LEU A 83 -19.30 13.97 2.61
CA LEU A 83 -20.12 12.78 2.34
C LEU A 83 -19.52 11.89 1.26
N LEU A 84 -18.92 12.45 0.22
CA LEU A 84 -18.22 11.72 -0.82
C LEU A 84 -16.99 10.98 -0.26
N GLU A 85 -16.21 11.63 0.60
CA GLU A 85 -15.06 10.97 1.23
C GLU A 85 -15.50 9.89 2.24
N GLN A 86 -16.57 10.12 3.01
CA GLN A 86 -17.18 9.09 3.85
C GLN A 86 -17.60 7.87 3.01
N LYS A 87 -18.28 8.11 1.89
CA LYS A 87 -18.70 7.06 0.95
C LYS A 87 -17.47 6.27 0.45
N ARG A 88 -16.41 6.97 0.01
CA ARG A 88 -15.16 6.35 -0.46
C ARG A 88 -14.51 5.45 0.60
N LEU A 89 -14.46 5.91 1.86
CA LEU A 89 -13.90 5.13 2.97
C LEU A 89 -14.75 3.89 3.27
N LEU A 90 -16.08 4.02 3.23
CA LEU A 90 -17.00 2.90 3.40
C LEU A 90 -16.89 1.87 2.27
N GLU A 91 -16.76 2.32 1.03
CA GLU A 91 -16.56 1.45 -0.13
C GLU A 91 -15.22 0.71 -0.04
N LYS A 92 -14.16 1.38 0.40
CA LYS A 92 -12.87 0.74 0.68
C LYS A 92 -13.01 -0.34 1.76
N LYS A 93 -13.73 -0.05 2.85
CA LYS A 93 -13.96 -1.03 3.92
C LYS A 93 -14.84 -2.19 3.47
N ARG A 94 -15.88 -1.93 2.67
CA ARG A 94 -16.69 -2.98 2.06
C ARG A 94 -15.85 -3.92 1.22
N THR A 95 -14.95 -3.40 0.38
CA THR A 95 -14.03 -4.21 -0.42
C THR A 95 -13.14 -5.08 0.46
N GLN A 96 -12.58 -4.52 1.55
CA GLN A 96 -11.76 -5.28 2.50
C GLN A 96 -12.56 -6.42 3.17
N LEU A 97 -13.79 -6.13 3.61
CA LEU A 97 -14.68 -7.14 4.23
C LEU A 97 -15.07 -8.22 3.23
N ASN A 98 -15.40 -7.87 2.00
CA ASN A 98 -15.71 -8.84 0.94
C ASN A 98 -14.52 -9.78 0.68
N THR A 99 -13.30 -9.25 0.68
CA THR A 99 -12.08 -10.06 0.56
C THR A 99 -11.97 -11.07 1.72
N VAL A 100 -12.18 -10.63 2.94
CA VAL A 100 -12.15 -11.52 4.12
C VAL A 100 -13.24 -12.59 4.02
N ILE A 101 -14.45 -12.21 3.66
CA ILE A 101 -15.60 -13.14 3.49
C ILE A 101 -15.27 -14.18 2.44
N ALA A 102 -14.77 -13.80 1.27
CA ALA A 102 -14.41 -14.72 0.20
C ALA A 102 -13.35 -15.76 0.63
N HIS A 103 -12.39 -15.34 1.48
CA HIS A 103 -11.41 -16.26 2.06
C HIS A 103 -12.02 -17.22 3.08
N VAL A 104 -12.93 -16.73 3.92
CA VAL A 104 -13.66 -17.58 4.88
C VAL A 104 -14.54 -18.58 4.14
N ASP A 105 -15.26 -18.15 3.10
CA ASP A 105 -16.09 -19.03 2.28
C ASP A 105 -15.28 -20.14 1.61
N ARG A 106 -14.08 -19.81 1.11
CA ARG A 106 -13.15 -20.81 0.54
C ARG A 106 -12.70 -21.81 1.61
N ALA A 107 -12.26 -21.32 2.77
CA ALA A 107 -11.87 -22.20 3.87
C ALA A 107 -13.01 -23.13 4.32
N VAL A 108 -14.26 -22.64 4.30
CA VAL A 108 -15.45 -23.46 4.58
C VAL A 108 -15.65 -24.54 3.50
N GLN A 109 -15.40 -24.23 2.21
CA GLN A 109 -15.49 -25.22 1.14
C GLN A 109 -14.38 -26.27 1.25
N GLU A 110 -13.14 -25.87 1.52
CA GLU A 110 -12.01 -26.78 1.74
C GLU A 110 -12.28 -27.73 2.92
N CYS A 111 -12.82 -27.21 4.02
CA CYS A 111 -13.27 -28.06 5.15
C CYS A 111 -14.35 -29.06 4.75
N LYS A 112 -15.31 -28.69 3.89
CA LYS A 112 -16.36 -29.60 3.40
C LYS A 112 -15.84 -30.70 2.48
N LEU A 113 -14.73 -30.44 1.77
CA LEU A 113 -14.07 -31.42 0.90
C LEU A 113 -13.14 -32.39 1.67
N GLY A 114 -13.03 -32.24 2.99
CA GLY A 114 -12.24 -33.14 3.83
C GLY A 114 -10.74 -32.85 3.84
N GLU A 115 -10.32 -31.74 3.26
CA GLU A 115 -8.94 -31.24 3.35
C GLU A 115 -8.71 -30.60 4.72
N GLN A 116 -8.43 -31.45 5.71
CA GLN A 116 -8.11 -31.00 7.08
C GLN A 116 -6.63 -30.62 7.17
N ASP A 117 -6.24 -29.47 6.66
CA ASP A 117 -4.98 -28.84 7.09
C ASP A 117 -5.27 -27.48 7.74
N SER A 118 -5.32 -27.47 9.08
CA SER A 118 -5.40 -26.24 9.91
C SER A 118 -4.28 -25.24 9.55
N ASN A 119 -3.21 -25.70 8.94
CA ASN A 119 -2.08 -24.89 8.48
C ASN A 119 -2.44 -24.08 7.23
N THR A 120 -3.33 -24.58 6.37
CA THR A 120 -3.79 -23.88 5.17
C THR A 120 -4.66 -22.68 5.53
N PHE A 121 -5.55 -22.81 6.52
CA PHE A 121 -6.34 -21.69 7.05
C PHE A 121 -5.47 -20.57 7.65
N LEU A 122 -4.49 -20.93 8.50
CA LEU A 122 -3.57 -19.95 9.07
C LEU A 122 -2.67 -19.30 8.02
N LYS A 123 -2.25 -20.04 6.98
CA LYS A 123 -1.52 -19.50 5.83
C LYS A 123 -2.38 -18.51 5.04
N SER A 124 -3.67 -18.81 4.82
CA SER A 124 -4.60 -17.91 4.12
C SER A 124 -4.85 -16.62 4.92
N LEU A 125 -5.09 -16.69 6.23
CA LEU A 125 -5.17 -15.52 7.10
C LEU A 125 -3.87 -14.70 7.10
N GLY A 126 -2.72 -15.35 7.17
CA GLY A 126 -1.42 -14.68 7.04
C GLY A 126 -1.23 -14.00 5.69
N SER A 127 -1.84 -14.51 4.62
CA SER A 127 -1.84 -13.85 3.31
C SER A 127 -2.71 -12.60 3.28
N ILE A 128 -3.89 -12.63 3.93
CA ILE A 128 -4.79 -11.48 4.07
C ILE A 128 -4.06 -10.32 4.77
N VAL A 129 -3.43 -10.61 5.92
CA VAL A 129 -2.67 -9.59 6.68
C VAL A 129 -1.51 -9.02 5.86
N ARG A 130 -0.79 -9.88 5.11
CA ARG A 130 0.30 -9.40 4.24
C ARG A 130 -0.22 -8.55 3.09
N ASN A 131 -1.38 -8.90 2.51
CA ASN A 131 -2.00 -8.14 1.43
C ASN A 131 -2.49 -6.78 1.93
N GLN A 132 -3.17 -6.75 3.07
CA GLN A 132 -3.60 -5.50 3.69
C GLN A 132 -2.42 -4.56 3.93
N ARG A 133 -1.29 -5.05 4.43
CA ARG A 133 -0.06 -4.25 4.60
C ARG A 133 0.53 -3.76 3.27
N ALA A 134 0.44 -4.55 2.21
CA ALA A 134 0.87 -4.10 0.88
C ALA A 134 -0.03 -2.98 0.35
N ASP A 135 -1.34 -3.10 0.52
CA ASP A 135 -2.31 -2.06 0.13
C ASP A 135 -2.12 -0.77 0.95
N GLU A 136 -1.85 -0.90 2.25
CA GLU A 136 -1.51 0.21 3.11
C GLU A 136 -0.25 0.93 2.64
N LEU A 137 0.80 0.19 2.26
CA LEU A 137 2.04 0.76 1.72
C LEU A 137 1.78 1.50 0.41
N VAL A 138 1.02 0.91 -0.52
CA VAL A 138 0.63 1.59 -1.76
C VAL A 138 -0.16 2.86 -1.46
N GLY A 139 -1.08 2.80 -0.50
CA GLY A 139 -1.84 3.96 -0.04
C GLY A 139 -0.95 5.06 0.58
N HIS A 140 0.06 4.69 1.37
CA HIS A 140 1.05 5.64 1.90
C HIS A 140 1.85 6.29 0.78
N LEU A 141 2.39 5.50 -0.15
CA LEU A 141 3.12 6.04 -1.29
C LEU A 141 2.29 7.03 -2.11
N ALA A 142 1.02 6.70 -2.35
CA ALA A 142 0.12 7.57 -3.10
C ALA A 142 -0.18 8.91 -2.39
N ARG A 143 -0.23 8.92 -1.04
CA ARG A 143 -0.51 10.14 -0.27
C ARG A 143 0.71 11.03 -0.06
N HIS A 144 1.88 10.43 0.09
CA HIS A 144 3.10 11.13 0.53
C HIS A 144 4.12 11.34 -0.59
N SER A 145 3.93 10.72 -1.77
CA SER A 145 4.83 10.88 -2.90
C SER A 145 4.53 12.17 -3.66
N ASN A 146 5.59 12.85 -4.09
CA ASN A 146 5.50 13.94 -5.06
C ASN A 146 4.97 13.46 -6.44
N GLU A 147 5.08 12.16 -6.74
CA GLU A 147 4.59 11.53 -7.97
C GLU A 147 3.87 10.19 -7.67
N PRO A 148 2.62 10.21 -7.16
CA PRO A 148 1.93 9.01 -6.68
C PRO A 148 1.86 7.84 -7.67
N TRP A 149 1.79 8.14 -8.97
CA TRP A 149 1.70 7.16 -10.06
C TRP A 149 2.89 7.18 -11.02
N GLY A 150 3.89 8.00 -10.73
CA GLY A 150 5.05 8.22 -11.58
C GLY A 150 5.80 6.92 -11.88
N TRP A 151 5.86 5.99 -10.91
CA TRP A 151 6.50 4.69 -11.07
C TRP A 151 5.88 3.84 -12.20
N SER A 152 4.58 3.65 -12.21
CA SER A 152 3.90 2.87 -13.27
C SER A 152 4.02 3.52 -14.64
N ARG A 153 4.01 4.86 -14.68
CA ARG A 153 4.26 5.63 -15.90
C ARG A 153 5.70 5.46 -16.38
N TYR A 154 6.65 5.56 -15.47
CA TYR A 154 8.07 5.39 -15.75
C TYR A 154 8.40 4.02 -16.36
N ILE A 155 7.77 2.93 -15.86
CA ILE A 155 7.94 1.59 -16.44
C ILE A 155 7.50 1.60 -17.90
N VAL A 156 6.30 2.08 -18.21
CA VAL A 156 5.76 2.11 -19.58
C VAL A 156 6.61 2.98 -20.48
N ASP A 157 7.05 4.15 -20.01
CA ASP A 157 7.91 5.08 -20.78
C ASP A 157 9.29 4.47 -21.07
N THR A 158 9.86 3.73 -20.11
CA THR A 158 11.19 3.12 -20.27
C THR A 158 11.22 2.05 -21.37
N VAL A 159 10.17 1.22 -21.44
CA VAL A 159 10.16 0.09 -22.39
C VAL A 159 9.41 0.38 -23.69
N GLY A 160 8.59 1.40 -23.70
CA GLY A 160 7.71 1.75 -24.82
C GLY A 160 6.72 0.63 -25.15
N VAL A 161 5.45 0.92 -25.03
CA VAL A 161 4.36 0.03 -25.48
C VAL A 161 3.81 0.60 -26.78
N GLN A 162 3.74 -0.21 -27.83
CA GLN A 162 3.32 0.19 -29.15
C GLN A 162 1.98 -0.44 -29.53
N PRO A 163 1.21 0.13 -30.48
CA PRO A 163 -0.03 -0.47 -30.95
C PRO A 163 0.17 -1.91 -31.45
N GLY A 164 -0.77 -2.78 -31.14
CA GLY A 164 -0.77 -4.18 -31.60
C GLY A 164 0.16 -5.13 -30.85
N MET A 165 0.88 -4.65 -29.83
CA MET A 165 1.79 -5.51 -29.06
C MET A 165 1.04 -6.57 -28.25
N ARG A 166 1.68 -7.75 -28.15
CA ARG A 166 1.33 -8.82 -27.23
C ARG A 166 2.10 -8.65 -25.91
N VAL A 167 1.36 -8.57 -24.83
CA VAL A 167 1.93 -8.25 -23.52
C VAL A 167 1.55 -9.30 -22.48
N LEU A 168 2.52 -9.73 -21.67
CA LEU A 168 2.30 -10.52 -20.48
C LEU A 168 2.52 -9.63 -19.25
N ASP A 169 1.52 -9.52 -18.39
CA ASP A 169 1.63 -8.92 -17.06
C ASP A 169 1.68 -10.06 -16.02
N ALA A 170 2.90 -10.45 -15.65
CA ALA A 170 3.19 -11.56 -14.77
C ALA A 170 3.18 -11.11 -13.30
N GLY A 171 2.10 -11.39 -12.60
CA GLY A 171 1.82 -10.86 -11.27
C GLY A 171 1.08 -9.53 -11.34
N ALA A 172 0.04 -9.48 -12.16
CA ALA A 172 -0.71 -8.25 -12.49
C ALA A 172 -1.37 -7.57 -11.26
N GLY A 173 -1.67 -8.33 -10.21
CA GLY A 173 -2.29 -7.82 -9.01
C GLY A 173 -3.58 -7.06 -9.29
N TYR A 174 -3.69 -5.84 -8.78
CA TYR A 174 -4.84 -4.95 -9.02
C TYR A 174 -4.82 -4.22 -10.38
N GLY A 175 -3.88 -4.55 -11.25
CA GLY A 175 -3.73 -3.90 -12.56
C GLY A 175 -3.26 -2.45 -12.49
N ASN A 176 -2.49 -2.08 -11.46
CA ASN A 176 -2.04 -0.69 -11.27
C ASN A 176 -1.21 -0.16 -12.44
N LEU A 177 -0.43 -1.03 -13.11
CA LEU A 177 0.30 -0.64 -14.32
C LEU A 177 -0.64 -0.07 -15.38
N TRP A 178 -1.78 -0.69 -15.60
CA TRP A 178 -2.77 -0.33 -16.61
C TRP A 178 -3.64 0.83 -16.16
N ARG A 179 -4.11 0.81 -14.91
CA ARG A 179 -4.95 1.86 -14.31
C ARG A 179 -4.26 3.22 -14.29
N CYS A 180 -2.95 3.26 -14.05
CA CYS A 180 -2.19 4.51 -13.97
C CYS A 180 -1.77 5.06 -15.35
N ASN A 181 -1.91 4.24 -16.41
CA ASN A 181 -1.54 4.60 -17.77
C ASN A 181 -2.75 4.66 -18.72
N GLU A 182 -3.95 4.58 -18.22
CA GLU A 182 -5.21 4.48 -18.97
C GLU A 182 -5.29 5.43 -20.18
N GLU A 183 -4.93 6.71 -19.99
CA GLU A 183 -4.99 7.74 -21.04
C GLU A 183 -3.80 7.74 -22.02
N ARG A 184 -2.80 6.88 -21.77
CA ARG A 184 -1.51 6.87 -22.46
C ARG A 184 -1.22 5.59 -23.21
N LEU A 185 -2.06 4.57 -23.03
CA LEU A 185 -1.88 3.27 -23.66
C LEU A 185 -2.29 3.34 -25.13
N PRO A 186 -1.49 2.73 -26.02
CA PRO A 186 -1.87 2.58 -27.41
C PRO A 186 -3.03 1.61 -27.59
N GLU A 187 -3.69 1.67 -28.73
CA GLU A 187 -4.76 0.76 -29.08
C GLU A 187 -4.24 -0.57 -29.64
N GLY A 188 -5.11 -1.59 -29.63
CA GLY A 188 -4.84 -2.89 -30.24
C GLY A 188 -3.92 -3.79 -29.42
N LEU A 189 -3.73 -3.51 -28.13
CA LEU A 189 -2.94 -4.37 -27.26
C LEU A 189 -3.68 -5.68 -26.98
N SER A 190 -2.94 -6.80 -27.00
CA SER A 190 -3.36 -8.08 -26.46
C SER A 190 -2.60 -8.35 -25.16
N VAL A 191 -3.26 -8.21 -24.03
CA VAL A 191 -2.66 -8.27 -22.70
C VAL A 191 -3.11 -9.53 -21.96
N THR A 192 -2.16 -10.40 -21.63
CA THR A 192 -2.41 -11.54 -20.73
C THR A 192 -1.99 -11.16 -19.33
N CYS A 193 -2.93 -11.07 -18.41
CA CYS A 193 -2.73 -10.76 -17.00
C CYS A 193 -2.73 -12.05 -16.19
N VAL A 194 -1.63 -12.36 -15.51
CA VAL A 194 -1.51 -13.56 -14.68
C VAL A 194 -1.34 -13.17 -13.22
N ASP A 195 -2.16 -13.71 -12.35
CA ASP A 195 -1.95 -13.65 -10.89
C ASP A 195 -2.60 -14.86 -10.23
N ARG A 196 -2.01 -15.35 -9.14
CA ARG A 196 -2.56 -16.45 -8.35
C ARG A 196 -3.67 -16.02 -7.38
N ARG A 197 -3.94 -14.70 -7.27
CA ARG A 197 -4.91 -14.12 -6.33
C ARG A 197 -6.15 -13.64 -7.05
N ASN A 198 -7.22 -14.40 -6.97
CA ASN A 198 -8.49 -14.10 -7.64
C ASN A 198 -9.03 -12.72 -7.27
N THR A 199 -9.00 -12.34 -5.98
CA THR A 199 -9.59 -11.07 -5.50
C THR A 199 -8.96 -9.84 -6.12
N HIS A 200 -7.65 -9.86 -6.41
CA HIS A 200 -6.97 -8.77 -7.08
C HIS A 200 -7.43 -8.65 -8.53
N MET A 201 -7.48 -9.78 -9.22
CA MET A 201 -7.90 -9.87 -10.60
C MET A 201 -9.38 -9.50 -10.79
N GLU A 202 -10.26 -9.96 -9.90
CA GLU A 202 -11.68 -9.58 -9.90
C GLU A 202 -11.85 -8.05 -9.78
N THR A 203 -11.07 -7.40 -8.90
CA THR A 203 -11.09 -5.95 -8.76
C THR A 203 -10.59 -5.25 -10.02
N PHE A 204 -9.60 -5.81 -10.69
CA PHE A 204 -9.09 -5.27 -11.95
C PHE A 204 -10.07 -5.50 -13.11
N CYS A 205 -10.69 -6.69 -13.21
CA CYS A 205 -11.74 -6.97 -14.17
C CYS A 205 -12.90 -5.97 -14.05
N ALA A 206 -13.42 -5.76 -12.84
CA ALA A 206 -14.50 -4.81 -12.59
C ALA A 206 -14.13 -3.37 -13.00
N PHE A 207 -12.90 -2.95 -12.73
CA PHE A 207 -12.39 -1.67 -13.22
C PHE A 207 -12.39 -1.59 -14.74
N LEU A 208 -11.89 -2.62 -15.44
CA LEU A 208 -11.85 -2.63 -16.91
C LEU A 208 -13.25 -2.61 -17.53
N GLU A 209 -14.21 -3.32 -16.95
CA GLU A 209 -15.61 -3.30 -17.39
C GLU A 209 -16.21 -1.89 -17.29
N GLU A 210 -15.97 -1.20 -16.16
CA GLU A 210 -16.38 0.18 -15.95
C GLU A 210 -15.74 1.13 -16.98
N GLN A 211 -14.44 1.00 -17.21
CA GLN A 211 -13.71 1.84 -18.16
C GLN A 211 -14.12 1.56 -19.62
N LYS A 212 -14.37 0.30 -19.99
CA LYS A 212 -14.89 -0.04 -21.31
C LYS A 212 -16.29 0.54 -21.55
N ALA A 213 -17.15 0.51 -20.54
CA ALA A 213 -18.47 1.17 -20.60
C ALA A 213 -18.35 2.69 -20.77
N ALA A 214 -17.29 3.30 -20.27
CA ALA A 214 -16.95 4.71 -20.48
C ALA A 214 -16.21 5.01 -21.80
N GLY A 215 -16.03 4.03 -22.67
CA GLY A 215 -15.37 4.18 -23.98
C GLY A 215 -13.84 4.11 -23.95
N LYS A 216 -13.26 3.66 -22.85
CA LYS A 216 -11.81 3.49 -22.67
C LYS A 216 -11.42 2.02 -22.83
N PHE A 217 -10.18 1.74 -23.21
CA PHE A 217 -9.66 0.37 -23.46
C PHE A 217 -10.46 -0.44 -24.51
N VAL A 218 -11.33 0.19 -25.29
CA VAL A 218 -12.30 -0.50 -26.18
C VAL A 218 -11.58 -1.37 -27.21
N ASN A 219 -10.43 -0.88 -27.71
CA ASN A 219 -9.63 -1.57 -28.74
C ASN A 219 -8.49 -2.40 -28.13
N ASN A 220 -8.46 -2.60 -26.81
CA ASN A 220 -7.47 -3.40 -26.11
C ASN A 220 -8.13 -4.67 -25.54
N GLU A 221 -7.51 -5.80 -25.79
CA GLU A 221 -7.95 -7.09 -25.27
C GLU A 221 -7.20 -7.44 -23.99
N PHE A 222 -7.93 -7.81 -22.93
CA PHE A 222 -7.35 -8.27 -21.67
C PHE A 222 -7.85 -9.66 -21.36
N THR A 223 -6.93 -10.60 -21.27
CA THR A 223 -7.17 -11.99 -20.87
C THR A 223 -6.65 -12.19 -19.46
N PHE A 224 -7.47 -12.77 -18.57
CA PHE A 224 -7.11 -13.02 -17.19
C PHE A 224 -6.87 -14.51 -16.96
N VAL A 225 -5.71 -14.84 -16.37
CA VAL A 225 -5.29 -16.21 -16.06
C VAL A 225 -4.98 -16.33 -14.58
N TRP A 226 -5.77 -17.13 -13.86
CA TRP A 226 -5.55 -17.42 -12.44
C TRP A 226 -4.67 -18.65 -12.31
N ASP A 227 -3.36 -18.44 -12.26
CA ASP A 227 -2.41 -19.54 -12.22
C ASP A 227 -1.13 -19.11 -11.48
N ASP A 228 -0.27 -20.10 -11.20
CA ASP A 228 1.03 -19.88 -10.61
C ASP A 228 2.10 -19.79 -11.71
N LEU A 229 2.80 -18.65 -11.75
CA LEU A 229 3.85 -18.37 -12.71
C LEU A 229 4.97 -19.45 -12.73
N GLU A 230 5.20 -20.11 -11.59
CA GLU A 230 6.27 -21.11 -11.47
C GLU A 230 5.88 -22.44 -12.16
N THR A 231 4.60 -22.76 -12.22
CA THR A 231 4.08 -24.04 -12.75
C THR A 231 3.44 -23.93 -14.12
N MET A 232 2.81 -22.80 -14.44
CA MET A 232 2.14 -22.61 -15.72
C MET A 232 3.10 -22.61 -16.91
N SER A 233 2.58 -22.89 -18.11
CA SER A 233 3.26 -22.67 -19.37
C SER A 233 2.86 -21.31 -19.94
N PHE A 234 3.81 -20.64 -20.58
CA PHE A 234 3.55 -19.38 -21.29
C PHE A 234 3.42 -19.62 -22.79
N GLU A 235 2.60 -18.80 -23.44
CA GLU A 235 2.64 -18.69 -24.90
C GLU A 235 3.95 -18.01 -25.33
N GLU A 236 4.28 -18.11 -26.60
CA GLU A 236 5.47 -17.51 -27.18
C GLU A 236 5.18 -16.14 -27.81
N ASN A 237 6.25 -15.39 -28.11
CA ASN A 237 6.22 -14.12 -28.85
C ASN A 237 5.52 -12.96 -28.13
N TYR A 238 5.75 -12.80 -26.82
CA TYR A 238 5.41 -11.56 -26.13
C TYR A 238 6.41 -10.46 -26.47
N ASP A 239 5.90 -9.30 -26.91
CA ASP A 239 6.71 -8.11 -27.15
C ASP A 239 7.16 -7.47 -25.83
N ARG A 240 6.33 -7.57 -24.80
CA ARG A 240 6.63 -7.06 -23.46
C ARG A 240 6.18 -8.08 -22.40
N ILE A 241 7.06 -8.31 -21.43
CA ILE A 241 6.72 -9.03 -20.21
C ILE A 241 6.97 -8.10 -19.04
N PHE A 242 5.93 -7.79 -18.29
CA PHE A 242 6.00 -7.01 -17.06
C PHE A 242 6.01 -7.95 -15.86
N PHE A 243 7.08 -7.93 -15.06
CA PHE A 243 7.25 -8.72 -13.85
C PHE A 243 7.57 -7.79 -12.69
N ASN A 244 6.54 -7.04 -12.23
CA ASN A 244 6.70 -5.91 -11.35
C ASN A 244 6.39 -6.27 -9.90
N HIS A 245 7.35 -6.00 -8.97
CA HIS A 245 7.23 -6.23 -7.52
C HIS A 245 6.85 -7.67 -7.11
N THR A 246 6.98 -8.63 -7.99
CA THR A 246 6.56 -10.04 -7.81
C THR A 246 7.75 -10.94 -7.45
N VAL A 247 8.97 -10.54 -7.78
CA VAL A 247 10.21 -11.33 -7.64
C VAL A 247 10.41 -11.96 -6.25
N SER A 248 9.99 -11.27 -5.18
CA SER A 248 10.12 -11.76 -3.81
C SER A 248 9.19 -12.93 -3.45
N HIS A 249 8.23 -13.24 -4.30
CA HIS A 249 7.23 -14.29 -4.11
C HIS A 249 7.53 -15.56 -4.89
N ILE A 250 8.64 -15.59 -5.64
CA ILE A 250 9.06 -16.70 -6.49
C ILE A 250 10.14 -17.51 -5.77
N ALA A 251 9.97 -18.81 -5.73
CA ALA A 251 10.91 -19.73 -5.12
C ALA A 251 12.10 -20.03 -6.06
N ASP A 252 11.83 -20.42 -7.31
CA ASP A 252 12.85 -20.66 -8.34
C ASP A 252 12.78 -19.58 -9.43
N ARG A 253 13.41 -18.44 -9.15
CA ARG A 253 13.44 -17.30 -10.06
C ARG A 253 14.17 -17.60 -11.35
N LYS A 254 15.29 -18.35 -11.30
CA LYS A 254 16.06 -18.69 -12.51
C LYS A 254 15.26 -19.56 -13.48
N ALA A 255 14.50 -20.52 -12.96
CA ALA A 255 13.59 -21.31 -13.79
C ALA A 255 12.52 -20.45 -14.45
N LEU A 256 11.90 -19.53 -13.67
CA LEU A 256 10.91 -18.61 -14.21
C LEU A 256 11.50 -17.64 -15.25
N TYR A 257 12.71 -17.11 -15.02
CA TYR A 257 13.39 -16.22 -15.97
C TYR A 257 13.72 -16.93 -17.30
N ARG A 258 14.05 -18.23 -17.28
CA ARG A 258 14.22 -19.01 -18.51
C ARG A 258 12.90 -19.16 -19.26
N LYS A 259 11.79 -19.43 -18.57
CA LYS A 259 10.46 -19.44 -19.18
C LYS A 259 10.11 -18.09 -19.83
N PHE A 260 10.40 -16.96 -19.14
CA PHE A 260 10.21 -15.63 -19.71
C PHE A 260 11.12 -15.39 -20.93
N TYR A 261 12.37 -15.84 -20.87
CA TYR A 261 13.29 -15.75 -22.01
C TYR A 261 12.72 -16.49 -23.23
N GLU A 262 12.22 -17.69 -23.05
CA GLU A 262 11.61 -18.49 -24.12
C GLU A 262 10.33 -17.83 -24.66
N ALA A 263 9.49 -17.30 -23.78
CA ALA A 263 8.22 -16.65 -24.12
C ALA A 263 8.37 -15.28 -24.80
N LEU A 264 9.51 -14.60 -24.66
CA LEU A 264 9.75 -13.32 -25.33
C LEU A 264 9.94 -13.48 -26.85
N ALA A 265 9.40 -12.52 -27.60
CA ALA A 265 9.79 -12.29 -29.00
C ALA A 265 11.29 -11.93 -29.08
N GLU A 266 11.90 -12.06 -30.26
CA GLU A 266 13.34 -11.75 -30.47
C GLU A 266 13.67 -10.28 -30.09
N THR A 267 12.80 -9.35 -30.42
CA THR A 267 12.93 -7.92 -30.02
C THR A 267 12.19 -7.56 -28.74
N GLY A 268 11.68 -8.57 -28.04
CA GLY A 268 10.89 -8.41 -26.84
C GLY A 268 11.71 -7.91 -25.64
N THR A 269 11.02 -7.29 -24.68
CA THR A 269 11.65 -6.80 -23.44
C THR A 269 10.90 -7.30 -22.22
N LEU A 270 11.63 -7.93 -21.30
CA LEU A 270 11.17 -8.21 -19.93
C LEU A 270 11.52 -7.01 -19.05
N THR A 271 10.58 -6.57 -18.22
CA THR A 271 10.85 -5.69 -17.08
C THR A 271 10.76 -6.45 -15.79
N CYS A 272 11.71 -6.23 -14.91
CA CYS A 272 11.69 -6.78 -13.55
C CYS A 272 11.95 -5.66 -12.54
N THR A 273 11.11 -5.56 -11.49
CA THR A 273 11.19 -4.45 -10.54
C THR A 273 11.15 -4.89 -9.08
N TRP A 274 11.87 -4.15 -8.24
CA TRP A 274 11.83 -4.28 -6.78
C TRP A 274 12.24 -2.98 -6.07
N GLY A 275 11.96 -2.89 -4.76
CA GLY A 275 12.40 -1.75 -3.95
C GLY A 275 13.92 -1.69 -3.82
N GLY A 276 14.47 -0.51 -4.01
CA GLY A 276 15.90 -0.24 -3.83
C GLY A 276 16.32 -0.02 -2.38
N TYR A 277 17.49 0.58 -2.20
CA TYR A 277 18.12 0.75 -0.89
C TYR A 277 18.14 2.17 -0.35
N LEU A 278 17.89 3.16 -1.20
CA LEU A 278 18.13 4.57 -0.88
C LEU A 278 17.44 4.99 0.42
N PHE A 279 16.24 4.49 0.68
CA PHE A 279 15.54 4.73 1.93
C PHE A 279 16.34 4.22 3.14
N TYR A 280 16.87 3.02 3.06
CA TYR A 280 17.64 2.42 4.17
C TYR A 280 18.96 3.12 4.37
N ASP A 281 19.66 3.49 3.28
CA ASP A 281 20.92 4.23 3.35
C ASP A 281 20.71 5.59 4.01
N ASN A 282 19.63 6.29 3.70
CA ASN A 282 19.28 7.57 4.29
C ASN A 282 18.90 7.44 5.78
N MET A 283 18.20 6.38 6.16
CA MET A 283 17.73 6.19 7.53
C MET A 283 18.73 5.49 8.45
N GLN A 284 19.73 4.81 7.91
CA GLN A 284 20.70 4.04 8.69
C GLN A 284 21.44 4.87 9.77
N PRO A 285 21.90 6.10 9.52
CA PRO A 285 22.53 6.92 10.54
C PRO A 285 21.62 7.17 11.75
N PHE A 286 20.35 7.47 11.52
CA PHE A 286 19.34 7.73 12.55
C PHE A 286 18.99 6.47 13.34
N PHE A 287 18.90 5.33 12.68
CA PHE A 287 18.70 4.05 13.35
C PHE A 287 19.89 3.70 14.25
N ARG A 288 21.13 3.93 13.79
CA ARG A 288 22.33 3.69 14.59
C ARG A 288 22.43 4.64 15.78
N GLU A 289 22.06 5.89 15.62
CA GLU A 289 22.02 6.84 16.72
C GLU A 289 20.99 6.44 17.79
N PHE A 290 19.80 6.00 17.38
CA PHE A 290 18.73 5.63 18.30
C PHE A 290 18.94 4.27 18.96
N PHE A 291 19.29 3.26 18.19
CA PHE A 291 19.45 1.87 18.67
C PHE A 291 20.85 1.59 19.21
N GLY A 292 21.84 2.40 18.87
CA GLY A 292 23.25 2.08 19.10
C GLY A 292 23.70 0.89 18.25
N ASN A 293 24.41 -0.05 18.87
CA ASN A 293 24.80 -1.29 18.22
C ASN A 293 23.59 -2.25 18.17
N CYS A 294 22.99 -2.41 17.00
CA CYS A 294 21.82 -3.28 16.76
C CYS A 294 22.16 -4.34 15.70
N PRO A 295 22.69 -5.51 16.12
CA PRO A 295 23.08 -6.59 15.20
C PRO A 295 21.93 -7.07 14.30
N GLU A 296 20.69 -7.04 14.79
CA GLU A 296 19.49 -7.43 14.06
C GLU A 296 19.23 -6.49 12.88
N LEU A 297 19.40 -5.18 13.09
CA LEU A 297 19.30 -4.18 12.03
C LEU A 297 20.37 -4.41 10.97
N ASP A 298 21.63 -4.54 11.38
CA ASP A 298 22.75 -4.76 10.47
C ASP A 298 22.60 -6.06 9.67
N ALA A 299 22.19 -7.14 10.32
CA ALA A 299 21.90 -8.41 9.66
C ALA A 299 20.73 -8.30 8.67
N GLY A 300 19.66 -7.60 9.06
CA GLY A 300 18.50 -7.35 8.22
C GLY A 300 18.83 -6.54 6.96
N LEU A 301 19.60 -5.46 7.11
CA LEU A 301 20.05 -4.62 6.00
C LEU A 301 20.99 -5.38 5.05
N LYS A 302 21.96 -6.12 5.59
CA LYS A 302 22.85 -6.99 4.78
C LYS A 302 22.07 -8.04 4.01
N LYS A 303 21.09 -8.69 4.66
CA LYS A 303 20.22 -9.69 4.01
C LYS A 303 19.39 -9.05 2.88
N HIS A 304 18.87 -7.85 3.10
CA HIS A 304 18.10 -7.15 2.08
C HIS A 304 18.98 -6.80 0.89
N LYS A 305 20.15 -6.23 1.10
CA LYS A 305 21.12 -5.88 0.06
C LYS A 305 21.54 -7.11 -0.74
N ARG A 306 22.04 -8.14 -0.07
CA ARG A 306 22.46 -9.39 -0.72
C ARG A 306 21.35 -9.98 -1.59
N ARG A 307 20.11 -10.00 -1.09
CA ARG A 307 18.96 -10.56 -1.82
C ARG A 307 18.70 -9.85 -3.13
N THR A 308 18.81 -8.52 -3.20
CA THR A 308 18.55 -7.77 -4.43
C THR A 308 19.74 -7.85 -5.39
N ASP A 309 20.96 -7.95 -4.89
CA ASP A 309 22.15 -8.20 -5.70
C ASP A 309 22.06 -9.62 -6.33
N ASP A 310 21.61 -10.61 -5.54
CA ASP A 310 21.36 -11.98 -6.04
C ASP A 310 20.29 -11.99 -7.15
N TRP A 311 19.20 -11.22 -6.99
CA TRP A 311 18.14 -11.12 -7.99
C TRP A 311 18.62 -10.51 -9.31
N GLU A 312 19.44 -9.46 -9.25
CA GLU A 312 20.05 -8.86 -10.43
C GLU A 312 20.99 -9.86 -11.13
N GLN A 313 21.82 -10.56 -10.35
CA GLN A 313 22.74 -11.55 -10.92
C GLN A 313 21.98 -12.72 -11.56
N GLU A 314 20.91 -13.20 -10.94
CA GLU A 314 20.07 -14.26 -11.51
C GLU A 314 19.46 -13.89 -12.87
N LEU A 315 19.09 -12.61 -13.08
CA LEU A 315 18.65 -12.11 -14.39
C LEU A 315 19.80 -12.10 -15.41
N ARG A 316 20.98 -11.63 -15.00
CA ARG A 316 22.18 -11.60 -15.87
C ARG A 316 22.69 -12.99 -16.26
N ASP A 317 22.39 -14.00 -15.44
CA ASP A 317 22.70 -15.39 -15.76
C ASP A 317 21.81 -15.98 -16.88
N VAL A 318 20.68 -15.35 -17.17
CA VAL A 318 19.69 -15.81 -18.15
C VAL A 318 19.63 -14.90 -19.37
N PHE A 319 19.68 -13.57 -19.17
CA PHE A 319 19.55 -12.59 -20.24
C PHE A 319 20.91 -12.00 -20.62
N PRO A 320 21.28 -12.00 -21.91
CA PRO A 320 22.56 -11.44 -22.35
C PRO A 320 22.62 -9.90 -22.23
N VAL A 321 21.46 -9.22 -22.24
CA VAL A 321 21.37 -7.78 -22.07
C VAL A 321 20.47 -7.48 -20.89
N VAL A 322 21.05 -6.88 -19.83
CA VAL A 322 20.35 -6.42 -18.64
C VAL A 322 20.78 -5.00 -18.32
N GLU A 323 19.88 -4.05 -18.48
CA GLU A 323 20.09 -2.65 -18.15
C GLU A 323 19.33 -2.29 -16.87
N LYS A 324 19.98 -1.56 -15.98
CA LYS A 324 19.39 -1.14 -14.69
C LYS A 324 19.09 0.34 -14.71
N HIS A 325 17.85 0.65 -14.36
CA HIS A 325 17.35 2.01 -14.20
C HIS A 325 16.92 2.22 -12.76
N ALA A 326 17.18 3.41 -12.21
CA ALA A 326 16.72 3.80 -10.89
C ALA A 326 15.62 4.86 -11.03
N TYR A 327 14.49 4.62 -10.38
CA TYR A 327 13.44 5.61 -10.23
C TYR A 327 13.42 6.09 -8.79
N ILE A 328 13.68 7.37 -8.60
CA ILE A 328 13.76 8.00 -7.27
C ILE A 328 12.52 8.85 -7.06
N ILE A 329 11.86 8.65 -5.94
CA ILE A 329 10.76 9.49 -5.48
C ILE A 329 11.08 10.12 -4.14
N THR A 330 10.50 11.29 -3.91
CA THR A 330 10.52 11.98 -2.62
C THR A 330 9.19 11.76 -1.93
N LEU A 331 9.25 11.37 -0.67
CA LEU A 331 8.09 11.23 0.21
C LEU A 331 8.15 12.32 1.27
N THR A 332 7.03 12.98 1.49
CA THR A 332 6.88 14.02 2.52
C THR A 332 5.79 13.64 3.51
N PHE A 333 6.04 13.94 4.81
CA PHE A 333 5.12 13.62 5.89
C PHE A 333 4.95 14.87 6.77
N ALA A 334 3.70 15.26 6.99
CA ALA A 334 3.40 16.46 7.76
C ALA A 334 3.78 16.31 9.24
N THR A 335 3.72 15.10 9.79
CA THR A 335 3.98 14.81 11.19
C THR A 335 5.00 13.70 11.39
N ALA A 336 5.64 13.67 12.57
CA ALA A 336 6.54 12.58 12.95
C ALA A 336 5.79 11.23 13.07
N GLU A 337 4.52 11.27 13.42
CA GLU A 337 3.65 10.10 13.52
C GLU A 337 3.45 9.43 12.17
N GLU A 338 3.08 10.19 11.14
CA GLU A 338 2.93 9.70 9.77
C GLU A 338 4.24 9.11 9.24
N PHE A 339 5.35 9.80 9.52
CA PHE A 339 6.68 9.34 9.12
C PHE A 339 7.06 8.04 9.84
N LEU A 340 6.80 7.94 11.15
CA LEU A 340 7.01 6.71 11.91
C LEU A 340 6.16 5.56 11.40
N ASP A 341 4.88 5.78 11.09
CA ASP A 341 4.01 4.76 10.53
C ASP A 341 4.55 4.19 9.22
N TYR A 342 5.06 5.07 8.35
CA TYR A 342 5.75 4.66 7.14
C TYR A 342 7.02 3.83 7.44
N ILE A 343 7.88 4.29 8.36
CA ILE A 343 9.10 3.57 8.76
C ILE A 343 8.75 2.16 9.27
N VAL A 344 7.77 2.03 10.15
CA VAL A 344 7.31 0.74 10.68
C VAL A 344 6.81 -0.19 9.56
N GLN A 345 6.17 0.36 8.53
CA GLN A 345 5.72 -0.44 7.39
C GLN A 345 6.87 -0.98 6.54
N VAL A 346 7.87 -0.15 6.25
CA VAL A 346 8.94 -0.52 5.30
C VAL A 346 10.13 -1.20 5.98
N CYS A 347 10.48 -0.81 7.21
CA CYS A 347 11.65 -1.31 7.93
C CYS A 347 11.38 -2.60 8.70
N LYS A 348 11.18 -3.70 7.99
CA LYS A 348 10.95 -5.02 8.59
C LYS A 348 11.97 -5.40 9.69
N PRO A 349 13.29 -5.15 9.55
CA PRO A 349 14.27 -5.56 10.54
C PRO A 349 14.09 -4.97 11.94
N VAL A 350 13.55 -3.77 12.02
CA VAL A 350 13.39 -3.03 13.31
C VAL A 350 11.94 -2.81 13.71
N ARG A 351 11.00 -3.31 12.94
CA ARG A 351 9.56 -3.09 13.13
C ARG A 351 9.10 -3.40 14.55
N GLU A 352 9.35 -4.61 15.03
CA GLU A 352 8.89 -5.06 16.34
C GLU A 352 9.45 -4.20 17.47
N VAL A 353 10.71 -3.80 17.36
CA VAL A 353 11.35 -2.91 18.35
C VAL A 353 10.77 -1.50 18.27
N LEU A 354 10.51 -0.99 17.07
CA LEU A 354 9.87 0.32 16.88
C LEU A 354 8.44 0.35 17.38
N GLU A 355 7.69 -0.75 17.25
CA GLU A 355 6.34 -0.86 17.80
C GLU A 355 6.36 -0.81 19.35
N VAL A 356 7.32 -1.48 19.97
CA VAL A 356 7.48 -1.47 21.46
C VAL A 356 8.00 -0.12 21.97
N ARG A 357 9.00 0.49 21.31
CA ARG A 357 9.61 1.76 21.70
C ARG A 357 9.05 2.95 20.94
N ARG A 358 7.78 2.87 20.55
CA ARG A 358 7.14 3.83 19.63
C ARG A 358 7.26 5.27 20.11
N GLU A 359 6.91 5.56 21.36
CA GLU A 359 6.96 6.92 21.92
C GLU A 359 8.39 7.46 22.04
N GLU A 360 9.36 6.60 22.36
CA GLU A 360 10.76 7.00 22.44
C GLU A 360 11.29 7.38 21.05
N PHE A 361 11.01 6.55 20.04
CA PHE A 361 11.46 6.81 18.69
C PHE A 361 10.71 7.99 18.06
N LEU A 362 9.45 8.20 18.40
CA LEU A 362 8.68 9.37 17.98
C LEU A 362 9.32 10.68 18.51
N ASN A 363 9.69 10.72 19.81
CA ASN A 363 10.37 11.86 20.39
C ASN A 363 11.76 12.08 19.77
N PHE A 364 12.46 10.99 19.45
CA PHE A 364 13.72 11.04 18.70
C PHE A 364 13.53 11.67 17.32
N LEU A 365 12.54 11.22 16.52
CA LEU A 365 12.25 11.80 15.20
C LEU A 365 11.91 13.29 15.31
N ARG A 366 11.12 13.69 16.31
CA ARG A 366 10.77 15.11 16.53
C ARG A 366 11.99 15.99 16.81
N SER A 367 13.05 15.43 17.38
CA SER A 367 14.31 16.15 17.66
C SER A 367 15.24 16.29 16.44
N LYS A 368 14.90 15.63 15.30
CA LYS A 368 15.76 15.56 14.11
C LYS A 368 15.32 16.57 13.05
N GLU A 369 15.87 17.78 13.11
CA GLU A 369 15.60 18.83 12.11
C GLU A 369 16.16 18.46 10.73
N GLU A 370 17.26 17.69 10.68
CA GLU A 370 17.87 17.20 9.44
C GLU A 370 17.00 16.23 8.62
N LEU A 371 15.93 15.71 9.22
CA LEU A 371 14.90 14.92 8.52
C LEU A 371 13.78 15.77 7.93
N LYS A 372 13.83 17.10 8.12
CA LYS A 372 12.82 18.03 7.63
C LYS A 372 13.39 18.88 6.50
N ASN A 373 12.53 19.17 5.53
CA ASN A 373 12.86 20.11 4.47
C ASN A 373 12.65 21.58 4.91
N GLU A 374 12.86 22.52 4.00
CA GLU A 374 12.72 23.95 4.25
C GLU A 374 11.31 24.38 4.70
N GLN A 375 10.29 23.60 4.40
CA GLN A 375 8.91 23.82 4.86
C GLN A 375 8.62 23.20 6.24
N GLY A 376 9.61 22.56 6.87
CA GLY A 376 9.49 21.93 8.19
C GLY A 376 8.74 20.58 8.18
N VAL A 377 8.50 19.98 7.01
CA VAL A 377 7.90 18.66 6.87
C VAL A 377 9.00 17.58 6.75
N TYR A 378 8.75 16.40 7.29
CA TYR A 378 9.66 15.26 7.16
C TYR A 378 9.78 14.85 5.70
N GLU A 379 11.00 14.67 5.24
CA GLU A 379 11.28 14.32 3.86
C GLU A 379 12.27 13.16 3.78
N VAL A 380 11.97 12.19 2.94
CA VAL A 380 12.86 11.07 2.65
C VAL A 380 12.75 10.65 1.20
N THR A 381 13.87 10.29 0.61
CA THR A 381 13.91 9.72 -0.73
C THR A 381 13.93 8.19 -0.65
N ARG A 382 13.32 7.58 -1.65
CA ARG A 382 13.44 6.13 -1.89
C ARG A 382 13.60 5.87 -3.37
N ASP A 383 14.20 4.75 -3.69
CA ASP A 383 14.34 4.28 -5.05
C ASP A 383 13.56 2.98 -5.30
N THR A 384 13.31 2.73 -6.56
CA THR A 384 12.86 1.45 -7.08
C THR A 384 13.77 1.09 -8.24
N ALA A 385 14.31 -0.12 -8.24
CA ALA A 385 15.08 -0.63 -9.35
C ALA A 385 14.13 -1.16 -10.43
N LEU A 386 14.35 -0.73 -11.66
CA LEU A 386 13.77 -1.28 -12.87
C LEU A 386 14.89 -1.91 -13.67
N LEU A 387 14.79 -3.20 -13.97
CA LEU A 387 15.67 -3.86 -14.91
C LEU A 387 14.91 -4.16 -16.20
N THR A 388 15.53 -3.80 -17.31
CA THR A 388 15.08 -4.21 -18.64
C THR A 388 16.00 -5.29 -19.17
N CYS A 389 15.41 -6.40 -19.63
CA CYS A 389 16.13 -7.59 -20.09
C CYS A 389 15.72 -7.91 -21.52
N LYS A 390 16.71 -8.21 -22.40
CA LYS A 390 16.51 -8.53 -23.82
C LYS A 390 17.32 -9.73 -24.22
N LYS A 391 16.90 -10.40 -25.31
CA LYS A 391 17.64 -11.53 -25.92
C LYS A 391 18.89 -11.07 -26.66
N GLU A 392 18.82 -9.90 -27.33
CA GLU A 392 19.92 -9.32 -28.10
C GLU A 392 20.06 -7.81 -27.84
N LYS A 393 21.21 -7.25 -28.24
CA LYS A 393 21.54 -5.82 -28.11
C LYS A 393 20.80 -4.94 -29.11
#